data_d1d33efd8c24f86cf8879fcd76920e08
#
_entry.id   d1d33efd8c24f86cf8879fcd76920e08
#
_cell.length_a   1.000
_cell.length_b   1.000
_cell.length_c   1.000
_cell.angle_alpha   90.00
_cell.angle_beta   90.00
_cell.angle_gamma   90.00
#
_symmetry.space_group_name_H-M   'P 1'
#
loop_
_entity.id
_entity.type
_entity.pdbx_description
1 polymer ?
#
loop_
_entity_poly.entity_id
_entity_poly.type
_entity_poly.pdbx_seq_one_letter_code
_entity_poly.pdbx_strand_id
1 'polypeptide(L)'
;VANKAITADMPGESISGFINIKTFKPSDIDGFSFSAEIGMGEQDQGGGDTSKENLRVSYSNEDFGFVVYGSAHNNEQITDNREPTYGGTRGAQTPDRIDFRSYRVERESEAFGGTFEKYLENGGRIFLTSLNTEFLDNEERNDFRAYVKNGTPTTGSGFTGSARRLFNDARYVNKTEMNTLGIDTVFGEWDVEAQVSKIDTTFDTHMPIGYFIGGGQLKNLSYDISDPQNPIVNFDGTYRDIDYSTQL
;
A
#
# COMPACT_ATOMS: atom_id res chain seq x y z
N VAL A 1 -15.19 11.75 -2.69
CA VAL A 1 -15.05 11.55 -1.25
C VAL A 1 -16.08 12.38 -0.53
N ALA A 2 -16.98 11.76 0.25
CA ALA A 2 -17.96 12.45 1.09
C ALA A 2 -17.57 12.28 2.57
N ASN A 3 -17.36 13.40 3.28
CA ASN A 3 -16.83 13.39 4.64
C ASN A 3 -17.87 13.52 5.76
N LYS A 4 -19.13 13.85 5.46
CA LYS A 4 -20.09 14.23 6.53
C LYS A 4 -21.54 13.83 6.35
N ALA A 5 -22.00 13.53 5.16
CA ALA A 5 -23.36 13.08 4.91
C ALA A 5 -23.36 12.01 3.82
N ILE A 6 -23.99 10.91 4.13
CA ILE A 6 -24.19 9.82 3.21
C ILE A 6 -25.61 9.98 2.68
N THR A 7 -25.77 10.02 1.37
CA THR A 7 -27.09 10.02 0.74
C THR A 7 -27.71 8.63 0.82
N ALA A 8 -29.02 8.51 0.68
CA ALA A 8 -29.76 7.27 0.88
C ALA A 8 -29.39 6.14 -0.12
N ASP A 9 -28.75 6.51 -1.22
CA ASP A 9 -28.22 5.61 -2.26
C ASP A 9 -26.83 5.04 -1.94
N MET A 10 -26.21 5.46 -0.83
CA MET A 10 -24.89 5.00 -0.41
C MET A 10 -24.97 4.00 0.75
N PRO A 11 -23.96 3.08 0.89
CA PRO A 11 -23.92 2.14 2.00
C PRO A 11 -23.93 2.85 3.36
N GLY A 12 -24.93 2.55 4.22
CA GLY A 12 -25.16 3.21 5.51
C GLY A 12 -24.11 2.95 6.59
N GLU A 13 -23.11 2.11 6.33
CA GLU A 13 -22.09 1.68 7.30
C GLU A 13 -20.86 2.60 7.37
N SER A 14 -20.81 3.64 6.56
CA SER A 14 -19.64 4.52 6.44
C SER A 14 -19.64 5.63 7.50
N ILE A 15 -19.10 5.33 8.69
CA ILE A 15 -19.03 6.27 9.82
C ILE A 15 -18.04 7.43 9.59
N SER A 16 -16.95 7.17 8.83
CA SER A 16 -15.84 8.11 8.67
C SER A 16 -15.72 8.75 7.28
N GLY A 17 -16.57 8.37 6.36
CA GLY A 17 -16.59 8.85 4.98
C GLY A 17 -16.72 7.73 3.95
N PHE A 18 -16.91 8.12 2.71
CA PHE A 18 -17.11 7.22 1.59
C PHE A 18 -16.26 7.64 0.39
N ILE A 19 -15.61 6.69 -0.25
CA ILE A 19 -14.88 6.88 -1.51
C ILE A 19 -15.65 6.16 -2.60
N ASN A 20 -16.24 6.91 -3.52
CA ASN A 20 -16.87 6.35 -4.71
C ASN A 20 -15.90 6.44 -5.88
N ILE A 21 -15.49 5.31 -6.41
CA ILE A 21 -14.64 5.22 -7.60
C ILE A 21 -15.57 5.05 -8.80
N LYS A 22 -15.60 6.09 -9.64
CA LYS A 22 -16.33 6.04 -10.91
C LYS A 22 -15.39 5.62 -12.02
N THR A 23 -15.70 4.51 -12.68
CA THR A 23 -14.99 4.04 -13.87
C THR A 23 -15.51 4.77 -15.11
N PHE A 24 -14.76 4.68 -16.21
CA PHE A 24 -15.23 5.18 -17.50
C PHE A 24 -16.49 4.45 -17.94
N LYS A 25 -17.49 5.23 -18.35
CA LYS A 25 -18.70 4.69 -18.96
C LYS A 25 -18.59 4.73 -20.47
N PRO A 26 -19.01 3.69 -21.20
CA PRO A 26 -19.09 3.75 -22.66
C PRO A 26 -19.94 4.91 -23.17
N SER A 27 -21.04 5.23 -22.47
CA SER A 27 -21.95 6.35 -22.79
C SER A 27 -21.30 7.75 -22.72
N ASP A 28 -20.13 7.89 -22.07
CA ASP A 28 -19.38 9.15 -22.03
C ASP A 28 -18.48 9.33 -23.27
N ILE A 29 -18.49 8.38 -24.22
CA ILE A 29 -17.59 8.30 -25.37
C ILE A 29 -18.44 8.28 -26.64
N ASP A 30 -18.06 9.04 -27.66
CA ASP A 30 -18.69 9.01 -28.98
C ASP A 30 -17.72 8.37 -29.99
N GLY A 31 -18.17 7.32 -30.66
CA GLY A 31 -17.39 6.57 -31.63
C GLY A 31 -16.25 5.76 -30.99
N PHE A 32 -15.17 5.59 -31.74
CA PHE A 32 -14.00 4.80 -31.33
C PHE A 32 -12.95 5.65 -30.63
N SER A 33 -12.43 5.14 -29.52
CA SER A 33 -11.31 5.76 -28.82
C SER A 33 -10.30 4.70 -28.38
N PHE A 34 -9.02 5.04 -28.52
CA PHE A 34 -7.88 4.22 -28.11
C PHE A 34 -6.92 5.08 -27.28
N SER A 35 -6.40 4.53 -26.20
CA SER A 35 -5.39 5.17 -25.36
C SER A 35 -4.38 4.13 -24.92
N ALA A 36 -3.10 4.45 -25.05
CA ALA A 36 -2.00 3.66 -24.52
C ALA A 36 -1.00 4.58 -23.82
N GLU A 37 -0.46 4.11 -22.70
CA GLU A 37 0.56 4.81 -21.92
C GLU A 37 1.62 3.78 -21.53
N ILE A 38 2.90 4.13 -21.73
CA ILE A 38 4.06 3.36 -21.27
C ILE A 38 4.97 4.32 -20.53
N GLY A 39 5.39 3.95 -19.33
CA GLY A 39 6.35 4.68 -18.51
C GLY A 39 7.42 3.76 -17.97
N MET A 40 8.64 4.27 -17.88
CA MET A 40 9.79 3.59 -17.25
C MET A 40 10.57 4.59 -16.42
N GLY A 41 11.18 4.14 -15.35
CA GLY A 41 12.02 4.94 -14.47
C GLY A 41 12.93 4.10 -13.61
N GLU A 42 13.85 4.77 -12.93
CA GLU A 42 14.79 4.18 -11.98
C GLU A 42 14.65 4.86 -10.63
N GLN A 43 15.00 4.14 -9.56
CA GLN A 43 15.01 4.67 -8.19
C GLN A 43 16.40 5.21 -7.83
N ASP A 44 16.46 6.43 -7.29
CA ASP A 44 17.71 7.15 -6.99
C ASP A 44 18.63 6.41 -6.01
N GLN A 45 18.11 5.57 -5.13
CA GLN A 45 18.91 4.79 -4.18
C GLN A 45 19.45 3.46 -4.78
N GLY A 46 19.44 3.32 -6.12
CA GLY A 46 19.94 2.14 -6.80
C GLY A 46 19.12 0.89 -6.51
N GLY A 47 17.85 1.06 -6.21
CA GLY A 47 16.96 0.02 -5.71
C GLY A 47 16.25 -0.78 -6.76
N GLY A 48 16.21 -0.32 -7.97
CA GLY A 48 15.52 -1.03 -9.03
C GLY A 48 14.76 -0.14 -9.99
N ASP A 49 13.97 -0.79 -10.81
CA ASP A 49 13.27 -0.18 -11.91
C ASP A 49 11.79 0.06 -11.56
N THR A 50 11.19 0.99 -12.23
CA THR A 50 9.75 1.16 -12.25
C THR A 50 9.23 1.12 -13.68
N SER A 51 8.12 0.43 -13.89
CA SER A 51 7.41 0.43 -15.16
C SER A 51 5.92 0.64 -14.98
N LYS A 52 5.28 1.17 -16.00
CA LYS A 52 3.85 1.41 -16.05
C LYS A 52 3.36 1.24 -17.48
N GLU A 53 2.39 0.34 -17.65
CA GLU A 53 1.70 0.13 -18.91
C GLU A 53 0.19 0.28 -18.69
N ASN A 54 -0.46 1.09 -19.56
CA ASN A 54 -1.91 1.21 -19.57
C ASN A 54 -2.40 1.11 -21.01
N LEU A 55 -3.50 0.38 -21.18
CA LEU A 55 -4.20 0.26 -22.44
C LEU A 55 -5.70 0.43 -22.22
N ARG A 56 -6.36 1.20 -23.09
CA ARG A 56 -7.81 1.30 -23.11
C ARG A 56 -8.30 1.36 -24.54
N VAL A 57 -9.32 0.55 -24.82
CA VAL A 57 -10.07 0.55 -26.07
C VAL A 57 -11.53 0.78 -25.76
N SER A 58 -12.19 1.66 -26.46
CA SER A 58 -13.60 1.94 -26.24
C SER A 58 -14.30 2.30 -27.55
N TYR A 59 -15.58 1.99 -27.58
CA TYR A 59 -16.48 2.33 -28.69
C TYR A 59 -17.88 2.56 -28.14
N SER A 60 -18.58 3.54 -28.72
CA SER A 60 -19.98 3.76 -28.46
C SER A 60 -20.69 4.28 -29.69
N ASN A 61 -21.94 3.90 -29.88
CA ASN A 61 -22.87 4.41 -30.89
C ASN A 61 -24.26 4.57 -30.24
N GLU A 62 -25.30 4.79 -31.03
CA GLU A 62 -26.67 4.97 -30.54
C GLU A 62 -27.27 3.71 -29.90
N ASP A 63 -26.76 2.52 -30.22
CA ASP A 63 -27.31 1.22 -29.79
C ASP A 63 -26.59 0.61 -28.60
N PHE A 64 -25.26 0.70 -28.57
CA PHE A 64 -24.43 0.08 -27.55
C PHE A 64 -23.06 0.75 -27.41
N GLY A 65 -22.43 0.50 -26.31
CA GLY A 65 -21.05 0.89 -26.08
C GLY A 65 -20.26 -0.12 -25.28
N PHE A 66 -18.96 -0.08 -25.42
CA PHE A 66 -18.04 -0.84 -24.57
C PHE A 66 -16.77 -0.05 -24.26
N VAL A 67 -16.18 -0.34 -23.13
CA VAL A 67 -14.82 0.01 -22.77
C VAL A 67 -14.11 -1.22 -22.21
N VAL A 68 -12.90 -1.48 -22.67
CA VAL A 68 -12.01 -2.51 -22.13
C VAL A 68 -10.69 -1.84 -21.81
N TYR A 69 -10.12 -2.16 -20.67
CA TYR A 69 -8.85 -1.61 -20.22
C TYR A 69 -8.01 -2.65 -19.51
N GLY A 70 -6.71 -2.44 -19.56
CA GLY A 70 -5.72 -3.17 -18.81
C GLY A 70 -4.63 -2.23 -18.33
N SER A 71 -4.07 -2.53 -17.16
CA SER A 71 -2.91 -1.83 -16.61
C SER A 71 -1.98 -2.80 -15.91
N ALA A 72 -0.69 -2.54 -16.03
CA ALA A 72 0.34 -3.18 -15.24
C ALA A 72 1.28 -2.10 -14.71
N HIS A 73 1.73 -2.25 -13.47
CA HIS A 73 2.69 -1.36 -12.83
C HIS A 73 3.63 -2.19 -11.97
N ASN A 74 4.92 -2.02 -12.17
CA ASN A 74 5.97 -2.56 -11.32
C ASN A 74 6.77 -1.41 -10.70
N ASN A 75 7.11 -1.55 -9.42
CA ASN A 75 7.95 -0.60 -8.71
C ASN A 75 8.86 -1.33 -7.73
N GLU A 76 10.15 -1.37 -8.06
CA GLU A 76 11.20 -1.83 -7.16
C GLU A 76 11.80 -0.63 -6.42
N GLN A 77 11.97 -0.76 -5.10
CA GLN A 77 12.40 0.34 -4.27
C GLN A 77 13.30 -0.11 -3.12
N ILE A 78 14.38 0.62 -2.87
CA ILE A 78 15.15 0.54 -1.62
C ILE A 78 14.80 1.76 -0.78
N THR A 79 14.54 1.55 0.51
CA THR A 79 14.23 2.63 1.45
C THR A 79 14.94 2.37 2.77
N ASP A 80 15.64 3.37 3.28
CA ASP A 80 16.19 3.38 4.62
C ASP A 80 15.28 4.19 5.56
N ASN A 81 15.06 3.63 6.74
CA ASN A 81 14.28 4.29 7.79
C ASN A 81 15.07 4.25 9.11
N ARG A 82 15.04 5.35 9.84
CA ARG A 82 15.65 5.49 11.16
C ARG A 82 14.60 6.02 12.12
N GLU A 83 14.30 5.27 13.17
CA GLU A 83 13.14 5.54 14.01
C GLU A 83 13.47 5.37 15.49
N PRO A 84 13.50 6.44 16.30
CA PRO A 84 13.54 6.32 17.74
C PRO A 84 12.16 5.95 18.31
N THR A 85 12.15 5.00 19.24
CA THR A 85 10.98 4.64 20.05
C THR A 85 11.20 5.14 21.47
N TYR A 86 10.20 5.78 22.03
CA TYR A 86 10.27 6.40 23.35
C TYR A 86 9.48 5.63 24.38
N GLY A 87 10.06 5.42 25.57
CA GLY A 87 9.43 4.89 26.75
C GLY A 87 9.30 5.89 27.87
N GLY A 88 8.68 5.48 28.99
CA GLY A 88 8.46 6.34 30.15
C GLY A 88 7.08 6.99 30.21
N THR A 89 6.90 7.89 31.17
CA THR A 89 5.65 8.62 31.37
C THR A 89 5.55 9.84 30.47
N ARG A 90 4.33 10.22 30.09
CA ARG A 90 4.08 11.41 29.28
C ARG A 90 4.73 12.66 29.93
N GLY A 91 5.56 13.37 29.17
CA GLY A 91 6.30 14.54 29.61
C GLY A 91 7.69 14.25 30.21
N ALA A 92 8.05 12.95 30.40
CA ALA A 92 9.38 12.50 30.83
C ALA A 92 9.83 11.28 30.02
N GLN A 93 9.54 11.30 28.71
CA GLN A 93 9.89 10.21 27.81
C GLN A 93 11.35 10.30 27.40
N THR A 94 12.02 9.15 27.40
CA THR A 94 13.38 8.97 26.90
C THR A 94 13.40 7.88 25.84
N PRO A 95 14.37 7.86 24.92
CA PRO A 95 14.49 6.75 23.99
C PRO A 95 14.68 5.42 24.69
N ASP A 96 13.90 4.44 24.30
CA ASP A 96 14.06 3.04 24.69
C ASP A 96 14.81 2.25 23.63
N ARG A 97 14.62 2.62 22.38
CA ARG A 97 15.13 1.90 21.22
C ARG A 97 15.31 2.85 20.05
N ILE A 98 16.33 2.61 19.27
CA ILE A 98 16.57 3.26 17.99
C ILE A 98 16.70 2.18 16.93
N ASP A 99 15.82 2.21 15.93
CA ASP A 99 15.75 1.26 14.84
C ASP A 99 16.43 1.84 13.60
N PHE A 100 17.24 1.01 12.95
CA PHE A 100 17.83 1.26 11.64
C PHE A 100 17.33 0.18 10.72
N ARG A 101 16.46 0.54 9.77
CA ARG A 101 15.81 -0.39 8.87
C ARG A 101 16.22 -0.12 7.44
N SER A 102 16.46 -1.17 6.70
CA SER A 102 16.61 -1.14 5.25
C SER A 102 15.55 -2.04 4.65
N TYR A 103 14.80 -1.50 3.72
CA TYR A 103 13.75 -2.20 3.00
C TYR A 103 14.17 -2.37 1.54
N ARG A 104 13.90 -3.56 1.02
CA ARG A 104 13.81 -3.81 -0.41
C ARG A 104 12.40 -4.22 -0.70
N VAL A 105 11.72 -3.46 -1.53
CA VAL A 105 10.31 -3.64 -1.82
C VAL A 105 10.11 -3.75 -3.31
N GLU A 106 9.38 -4.78 -3.73
CA GLU A 106 8.89 -4.95 -5.08
C GLU A 106 7.36 -4.97 -5.02
N ARG A 107 6.73 -4.04 -5.73
CA ARG A 107 5.28 -3.92 -5.80
C ARG A 107 4.82 -4.04 -7.23
N GLU A 108 3.96 -5.04 -7.46
CA GLU A 108 3.31 -5.23 -8.73
C GLU A 108 1.81 -4.96 -8.58
N SER A 109 1.24 -4.28 -9.54
CA SER A 109 -0.19 -4.05 -9.62
C SER A 109 -0.68 -4.34 -11.01
N GLU A 110 -1.65 -5.22 -11.14
CA GLU A 110 -2.29 -5.53 -12.39
C GLU A 110 -3.79 -5.30 -12.29
N ALA A 111 -4.38 -4.77 -13.34
CA ALA A 111 -5.82 -4.64 -13.46
C ALA A 111 -6.25 -4.92 -14.89
N PHE A 112 -7.34 -5.65 -15.03
CA PHE A 112 -8.01 -5.88 -16.30
C PHE A 112 -9.51 -5.78 -16.07
N GLY A 113 -10.19 -5.02 -16.92
CA GLY A 113 -11.62 -4.87 -16.78
C GLY A 113 -12.29 -4.23 -17.99
N GLY A 114 -13.60 -4.08 -17.88
CA GLY A 114 -14.39 -3.45 -18.92
C GLY A 114 -15.84 -3.31 -18.53
N THR A 115 -16.54 -2.51 -19.32
CA THR A 115 -17.99 -2.30 -19.23
C THR A 115 -18.57 -2.43 -20.63
N PHE A 116 -19.66 -3.16 -20.74
CA PHE A 116 -20.53 -3.17 -21.90
C PHE A 116 -21.86 -2.56 -21.54
N GLU A 117 -22.39 -1.70 -22.40
CA GLU A 117 -23.70 -1.05 -22.25
C GLU A 117 -24.56 -1.31 -23.50
N LYS A 118 -25.82 -1.67 -23.29
CA LYS A 118 -26.86 -1.65 -24.31
C LYS A 118 -27.81 -0.50 -24.00
N TYR A 119 -27.97 0.40 -24.94
CA TYR A 119 -28.87 1.55 -24.77
C TYR A 119 -30.32 1.17 -25.14
N LEU A 120 -31.26 1.74 -24.40
CA LEU A 120 -32.68 1.50 -24.54
C LEU A 120 -33.34 2.69 -25.21
N GLU A 121 -34.43 2.46 -25.96
CA GLU A 121 -35.18 3.49 -26.69
C GLU A 121 -35.70 4.62 -25.79
N ASN A 122 -35.90 4.37 -24.51
CA ASN A 122 -36.37 5.38 -23.54
C ASN A 122 -35.23 6.17 -22.86
N GLY A 123 -34.01 6.08 -23.38
CA GLY A 123 -32.83 6.75 -22.85
C GLY A 123 -32.15 6.03 -21.67
N GLY A 124 -32.65 4.85 -21.30
CA GLY A 124 -32.01 4.01 -20.29
C GLY A 124 -30.89 3.13 -20.87
N ARG A 125 -30.29 2.30 -20.00
CA ARG A 125 -29.25 1.33 -20.38
C ARG A 125 -29.30 0.08 -19.51
N ILE A 126 -28.87 -1.03 -20.08
CA ILE A 126 -28.47 -2.23 -19.35
C ILE A 126 -26.95 -2.32 -19.44
N PHE A 127 -26.28 -2.62 -18.35
CA PHE A 127 -24.83 -2.69 -18.32
C PHE A 127 -24.29 -3.91 -17.63
N LEU A 128 -23.13 -4.38 -18.10
CA LEU A 128 -22.31 -5.41 -17.49
C LEU A 128 -20.91 -4.82 -17.27
N THR A 129 -20.46 -4.82 -16.03
CA THR A 129 -19.08 -4.39 -15.66
C THR A 129 -18.34 -5.57 -15.05
N SER A 130 -17.10 -5.78 -15.48
CA SER A 130 -16.18 -6.75 -14.91
C SER A 130 -14.85 -6.08 -14.59
N LEU A 131 -14.27 -6.41 -13.44
CA LEU A 131 -12.96 -5.93 -13.00
C LEU A 131 -12.23 -7.05 -12.27
N ASN A 132 -10.99 -7.28 -12.67
CA ASN A 132 -10.05 -8.16 -11.99
C ASN A 132 -8.82 -7.34 -11.62
N THR A 133 -8.38 -7.43 -10.38
CA THR A 133 -7.16 -6.75 -9.91
C THR A 133 -6.30 -7.72 -9.11
N GLU A 134 -5.00 -7.59 -9.27
CA GLU A 134 -4.00 -8.25 -8.42
C GLU A 134 -3.00 -7.21 -7.94
N PHE A 135 -2.70 -7.23 -6.65
CA PHE A 135 -1.63 -6.45 -6.03
C PHE A 135 -0.70 -7.38 -5.27
N LEU A 136 0.57 -7.33 -5.61
CA LEU A 136 1.66 -8.04 -4.95
C LEU A 136 2.57 -7.03 -4.27
N ASP A 137 2.92 -7.29 -3.01
CA ASP A 137 3.95 -6.55 -2.26
C ASP A 137 4.94 -7.58 -1.68
N ASN A 138 6.14 -7.62 -2.22
CA ASN A 138 7.27 -8.38 -1.69
C ASN A 138 8.15 -7.41 -0.90
N GLU A 139 8.32 -7.65 0.39
CA GLU A 139 9.11 -6.81 1.29
C GLU A 139 10.21 -7.61 1.98
N GLU A 140 11.47 -7.37 1.62
CA GLU A 140 12.59 -7.76 2.44
C GLU A 140 12.97 -6.61 3.38
N ARG A 141 12.96 -6.86 4.69
CA ARG A 141 13.34 -5.88 5.70
C ARG A 141 14.47 -6.39 6.58
N ASN A 142 15.57 -5.68 6.57
CA ASN A 142 16.65 -5.82 7.54
C ASN A 142 16.51 -4.72 8.60
N ASP A 143 16.54 -5.10 9.87
CA ASP A 143 16.31 -4.20 10.98
C ASP A 143 17.40 -4.43 12.04
N PHE A 144 18.15 -3.38 12.35
CA PHE A 144 19.05 -3.34 13.49
C PHE A 144 18.45 -2.43 14.57
N ARG A 145 18.22 -2.98 15.75
CA ARG A 145 17.61 -2.30 16.89
C ARG A 145 18.61 -2.16 18.01
N ALA A 146 18.92 -0.91 18.35
CA ALA A 146 19.71 -0.60 19.54
C ALA A 146 18.77 -0.25 20.70
N TYR A 147 18.78 -1.08 21.74
CA TYR A 147 18.02 -0.81 22.96
C TYR A 147 18.88 0.03 23.88
N VAL A 148 18.39 1.24 24.17
CA VAL A 148 19.08 2.27 24.93
C VAL A 148 18.34 2.56 26.23
N LYS A 149 19.07 3.01 27.26
CA LYS A 149 18.50 3.36 28.58
C LYS A 149 19.28 4.52 29.18
N ASN A 150 18.72 5.14 30.24
CA ASN A 150 19.41 6.07 31.11
C ASN A 150 20.00 7.31 30.39
N GLY A 151 19.22 7.96 29.57
CA GLY A 151 19.62 9.22 28.92
C GLY A 151 18.62 10.33 29.13
N THR A 152 18.82 11.41 28.40
CA THR A 152 17.85 12.50 28.23
C THR A 152 16.93 12.18 27.04
N PRO A 153 15.90 12.98 26.77
CA PRO A 153 15.08 12.82 25.58
C PRO A 153 15.84 12.85 24.25
N THR A 154 17.01 13.46 24.20
CA THR A 154 17.78 13.65 22.98
C THR A 154 19.17 13.01 22.99
N THR A 155 19.79 12.82 24.18
CA THR A 155 21.16 12.29 24.27
C THR A 155 21.32 11.34 25.44
N GLY A 156 22.26 10.42 25.31
CA GLY A 156 22.65 9.52 26.40
C GLY A 156 24.03 8.94 26.14
N SER A 157 24.78 8.61 27.21
CA SER A 157 26.12 8.02 27.09
C SER A 157 26.54 7.21 28.32
N GLY A 158 27.56 6.37 28.15
CA GLY A 158 28.25 5.69 29.24
C GLY A 158 27.47 4.51 29.84
N PHE A 159 26.61 3.85 29.09
CA PHE A 159 25.85 2.69 29.56
C PHE A 159 26.00 1.47 28.66
N THR A 160 25.49 0.34 29.13
CA THR A 160 25.42 -0.91 28.38
C THR A 160 24.01 -1.09 27.86
N GLY A 161 23.89 -1.35 26.58
CA GLY A 161 22.63 -1.66 25.90
C GLY A 161 22.62 -3.07 25.33
N SER A 162 21.50 -3.42 24.72
CA SER A 162 21.36 -4.64 23.96
C SER A 162 20.99 -4.33 22.50
N ALA A 163 21.27 -5.29 21.62
CA ALA A 163 20.90 -5.19 20.21
C ALA A 163 19.97 -6.33 19.82
N ARG A 164 19.14 -6.06 18.83
CA ARG A 164 18.43 -7.10 18.07
C ARG A 164 18.67 -6.88 16.59
N ARG A 165 18.79 -7.98 15.88
CA ARG A 165 18.72 -8.01 14.43
C ARG A 165 17.47 -8.75 14.03
N LEU A 166 16.75 -8.20 13.08
CA LEU A 166 15.51 -8.73 12.56
C LEU A 166 15.61 -8.82 11.05
N PHE A 167 15.22 -9.94 10.52
CA PHE A 167 15.00 -10.11 9.10
C PHE A 167 13.55 -10.51 8.89
N ASN A 168 12.86 -9.80 8.01
CA ASN A 168 11.52 -10.11 7.58
C ASN A 168 11.52 -10.25 6.06
N ASP A 169 10.97 -11.36 5.59
CA ASP A 169 10.74 -11.65 4.18
C ASP A 169 9.23 -11.84 4.01
N ALA A 170 8.56 -10.76 3.65
CA ALA A 170 7.11 -10.71 3.61
C ALA A 170 6.60 -10.68 2.18
N ARG A 171 5.55 -11.45 1.93
CA ARG A 171 4.81 -11.44 0.69
C ARG A 171 3.32 -11.26 0.98
N TYR A 172 2.76 -10.21 0.42
CA TYR A 172 1.33 -9.89 0.51
C TYR A 172 0.72 -9.94 -0.88
N VAL A 173 -0.36 -10.69 -1.05
CA VAL A 173 -1.10 -10.78 -2.31
C VAL A 173 -2.55 -10.43 -2.05
N ASN A 174 -3.05 -9.46 -2.78
CA ASN A 174 -4.46 -9.07 -2.75
C ASN A 174 -5.04 -9.23 -4.15
N LYS A 175 -6.11 -10.03 -4.29
CA LYS A 175 -6.83 -10.24 -5.55
C LYS A 175 -8.29 -9.86 -5.35
N THR A 176 -8.86 -9.15 -6.32
CA THR A 176 -10.28 -8.82 -6.32
C THR A 176 -10.86 -9.09 -7.69
N GLU A 177 -11.95 -9.84 -7.71
CA GLU A 177 -12.81 -10.04 -8.88
C GLU A 177 -14.17 -9.41 -8.59
N MET A 178 -14.65 -8.56 -9.49
CA MET A 178 -15.95 -7.92 -9.41
C MET A 178 -16.70 -8.08 -10.71
N ASN A 179 -17.95 -8.51 -10.63
CA ASN A 179 -18.87 -8.57 -11.76
C ASN A 179 -20.19 -7.92 -11.35
N THR A 180 -20.66 -6.96 -12.11
CA THR A 180 -21.88 -6.20 -11.85
C THR A 180 -22.76 -6.20 -13.09
N LEU A 181 -24.01 -6.60 -12.93
CA LEU A 181 -25.07 -6.43 -13.92
C LEU A 181 -26.08 -5.42 -13.39
N GLY A 182 -26.44 -4.44 -14.21
CA GLY A 182 -27.38 -3.41 -13.80
C GLY A 182 -28.22 -2.87 -14.94
N ILE A 183 -29.21 -2.10 -14.56
CA ILE A 183 -30.11 -1.36 -15.44
C ILE A 183 -30.36 0.04 -14.85
N ASP A 184 -30.24 1.05 -15.68
CA ASP A 184 -30.69 2.41 -15.42
C ASP A 184 -31.74 2.76 -16.48
N THR A 185 -32.93 3.16 -16.07
CA THR A 185 -34.01 3.43 -17.05
C THR A 185 -35.08 4.36 -16.49
N VAL A 186 -35.85 4.96 -17.39
CA VAL A 186 -36.99 5.79 -17.02
C VAL A 186 -38.28 5.00 -17.29
N PHE A 187 -39.12 4.90 -16.28
CA PHE A 187 -40.41 4.25 -16.38
C PHE A 187 -41.53 5.22 -15.95
N GLY A 188 -42.18 5.82 -16.93
CA GLY A 188 -43.13 6.90 -16.70
C GLY A 188 -42.44 8.13 -16.12
N GLU A 189 -42.81 8.52 -14.89
CA GLU A 189 -42.21 9.63 -14.14
C GLU A 189 -41.10 9.16 -13.17
N TRP A 190 -40.74 7.87 -13.20
CA TRP A 190 -39.79 7.26 -12.29
C TRP A 190 -38.44 7.01 -12.96
N ASP A 191 -37.38 7.51 -12.34
CA ASP A 191 -36.02 7.06 -12.61
C ASP A 191 -35.75 5.78 -11.81
N VAL A 192 -35.43 4.69 -12.50
CA VAL A 192 -35.22 3.37 -11.90
C VAL A 192 -33.77 2.95 -12.12
N GLU A 193 -33.07 2.71 -11.04
CA GLU A 193 -31.72 2.14 -11.02
C GLU A 193 -31.73 0.83 -10.21
N ALA A 194 -31.24 -0.26 -10.81
CA ALA A 194 -31.12 -1.54 -10.14
C ALA A 194 -29.84 -2.24 -10.58
N GLN A 195 -29.14 -2.86 -9.64
CA GLN A 195 -27.92 -3.62 -9.94
C GLN A 195 -27.74 -4.80 -8.99
N VAL A 196 -27.03 -5.82 -9.47
CA VAL A 196 -26.52 -6.93 -8.68
C VAL A 196 -25.03 -7.07 -8.94
N SER A 197 -24.26 -7.21 -7.87
CA SER A 197 -22.80 -7.36 -7.95
C SER A 197 -22.36 -8.62 -7.22
N LYS A 198 -21.40 -9.33 -7.81
CA LYS A 198 -20.63 -10.39 -7.15
C LYS A 198 -19.21 -9.89 -7.03
N ILE A 199 -18.69 -9.89 -5.79
CA ILE A 199 -17.32 -9.46 -5.48
C ILE A 199 -16.68 -10.58 -4.67
N ASP A 200 -15.54 -11.08 -5.16
CA ASP A 200 -14.70 -12.05 -4.47
C ASP A 200 -13.34 -11.38 -4.23
N THR A 201 -12.91 -11.34 -2.96
CA THR A 201 -11.59 -10.79 -2.61
C THR A 201 -10.82 -11.80 -1.77
N THR A 202 -9.57 -12.05 -2.14
CA THR A 202 -8.63 -12.85 -1.37
C THR A 202 -7.44 -12.01 -0.95
N PHE A 203 -7.00 -12.22 0.28
CA PHE A 203 -5.78 -11.64 0.82
C PHE A 203 -4.92 -12.74 1.40
N ASP A 204 -3.75 -12.93 0.82
CA ASP A 204 -2.76 -13.93 1.22
C ASP A 204 -1.55 -13.22 1.83
N THR A 205 -1.09 -13.70 2.99
CA THR A 205 0.09 -13.14 3.65
C THR A 205 1.03 -14.26 4.06
N HIS A 206 2.26 -14.17 3.61
CA HIS A 206 3.37 -14.99 4.07
C HIS A 206 4.45 -14.08 4.63
N MET A 207 4.77 -14.20 5.93
CA MET A 207 5.67 -13.28 6.62
C MET A 207 6.57 -14.01 7.62
N PRO A 208 7.57 -14.78 7.17
CA PRO A 208 8.58 -15.33 8.05
C PRO A 208 9.45 -14.22 8.66
N ILE A 209 9.65 -14.29 9.97
CA ILE A 209 10.46 -13.34 10.73
C ILE A 209 11.56 -14.07 11.46
N GLY A 210 12.82 -13.72 11.18
CA GLY A 210 13.98 -14.16 11.92
C GLY A 210 14.38 -13.13 13.00
N TYR A 211 14.51 -13.57 14.23
CA TYR A 211 15.01 -12.75 15.35
C TYR A 211 16.37 -13.21 15.81
N PHE A 212 17.31 -12.28 15.96
CA PHE A 212 18.62 -12.51 16.51
C PHE A 212 18.86 -11.49 17.63
N ILE A 213 19.14 -11.97 18.83
CA ILE A 213 19.25 -11.10 20.02
C ILE A 213 20.67 -11.15 20.58
N GLY A 214 21.33 -9.98 20.66
CA GLY A 214 22.60 -9.75 21.32
C GLY A 214 22.38 -9.08 22.68
N GLY A 215 22.28 -9.86 23.74
CA GLY A 215 22.02 -9.35 25.08
C GLY A 215 23.24 -8.70 25.71
N GLY A 216 23.13 -7.44 26.17
CA GLY A 216 24.17 -6.74 26.93
C GLY A 216 25.48 -6.47 26.16
N GLN A 217 25.43 -6.49 24.83
CA GLN A 217 26.62 -6.42 23.98
C GLN A 217 27.02 -5.01 23.54
N LEU A 218 26.12 -4.04 23.68
CA LEU A 218 26.44 -2.65 23.35
C LEU A 218 27.10 -1.98 24.55
N LYS A 219 28.43 -2.00 24.59
CA LYS A 219 29.24 -1.39 25.67
C LYS A 219 29.61 0.02 25.29
N ASN A 220 29.74 0.91 26.29
CA ASN A 220 30.02 2.33 26.11
C ASN A 220 29.04 2.98 25.12
N LEU A 221 27.78 2.55 25.20
CA LEU A 221 26.74 3.01 24.32
C LEU A 221 26.46 4.50 24.53
N SER A 222 26.40 5.24 23.45
CA SER A 222 25.90 6.61 23.39
C SER A 222 24.94 6.80 22.24
N TYR A 223 24.02 7.74 22.39
CA TYR A 223 23.13 8.14 21.31
C TYR A 223 22.95 9.66 21.27
N ASP A 224 22.67 10.17 20.09
CA ASP A 224 22.23 11.53 19.83
C ASP A 224 21.09 11.48 18.80
N ILE A 225 19.93 11.98 19.21
CA ILE A 225 18.72 12.11 18.39
C ILE A 225 18.20 13.54 18.40
N SER A 226 19.10 14.52 18.62
CA SER A 226 18.78 15.95 18.48
C SER A 226 18.28 16.28 17.08
N ASP A 227 18.77 15.55 16.08
CA ASP A 227 18.17 15.45 14.75
C ASP A 227 17.45 14.09 14.63
N PRO A 228 16.10 14.04 14.73
CA PRO A 228 15.35 12.80 14.65
C PRO A 228 15.45 12.09 13.29
N GLN A 229 15.81 12.82 12.23
CA GLN A 229 15.99 12.25 10.90
C GLN A 229 17.34 11.54 10.76
N ASN A 230 18.33 11.92 11.57
CA ASN A 230 19.67 11.37 11.55
C ASN A 230 20.13 10.92 12.95
N PRO A 231 19.46 9.96 13.58
CA PRO A 231 19.85 9.45 14.88
C PRO A 231 21.24 8.82 14.82
N ILE A 232 22.09 9.13 15.80
CA ILE A 232 23.44 8.60 15.94
C ILE A 232 23.45 7.64 17.12
N VAL A 233 23.99 6.45 16.91
CA VAL A 233 24.26 5.45 17.97
C VAL A 233 25.69 4.98 17.85
N ASN A 234 26.47 5.12 18.93
CA ASN A 234 27.85 4.64 19.01
C ASN A 234 27.99 3.64 20.16
N PHE A 235 28.84 2.66 19.99
CA PHE A 235 29.21 1.67 21.01
C PHE A 235 30.58 1.07 20.66
N ASP A 236 31.20 0.38 21.64
CA ASP A 236 32.46 -0.31 21.40
C ASP A 236 32.28 -1.46 20.41
N GLY A 237 33.15 -1.53 19.41
CA GLY A 237 33.05 -2.49 18.32
C GLY A 237 32.05 -2.06 17.23
N THR A 238 31.59 -3.01 16.47
CA THR A 238 30.62 -2.79 15.38
C THR A 238 29.43 -3.74 15.53
N TYR A 239 28.34 -3.49 14.80
CA TYR A 239 27.19 -4.41 14.79
C TYR A 239 27.54 -5.82 14.29
N ARG A 240 28.68 -6.01 13.58
CA ARG A 240 29.21 -7.29 13.13
C ARG A 240 29.88 -8.08 14.24
N ASP A 241 30.38 -7.39 15.28
CA ASP A 241 31.05 -8.00 16.42
C ASP A 241 30.06 -8.51 17.47
N ILE A 242 28.76 -8.24 17.29
CA ILE A 242 27.74 -8.69 18.23
C ILE A 242 27.44 -10.17 17.97
N ASP A 243 27.61 -10.96 19.02
CA ASP A 243 27.24 -12.38 18.99
C ASP A 243 25.72 -12.54 19.16
N TYR A 244 25.06 -12.95 18.10
CA TYR A 244 23.62 -13.24 18.08
C TYR A 244 23.30 -14.72 18.28
N SER A 245 24.32 -15.59 18.51
CA SER A 245 24.13 -17.02 18.59
C SER A 245 23.59 -17.52 19.94
N THR A 246 23.53 -16.65 20.93
CA THR A 246 23.28 -17.03 22.32
C THR A 246 21.82 -17.05 22.74
N GLN A 247 20.89 -16.76 21.83
CA GLN A 247 19.47 -16.79 22.15
C GLN A 247 18.64 -17.24 20.94
N LEU A 248 18.56 -18.51 20.77
CA LEU A 248 17.49 -19.22 20.06
C LEU A 248 16.63 -19.95 21.08
#